data_3c08090c5d58da1046457b8648f3cb34
#
_entry.id   3c08090c5d58da1046457b8648f3cb34
#
_cell.length_a   1.000
_cell.length_b   1.000
_cell.length_c   1.000
_cell.angle_alpha   90.00
_cell.angle_beta   90.00
_cell.angle_gamma   90.00
#
_symmetry.space_group_name_H-M   'P 1'
#
loop_
_entity.id
_entity.type
_entity.pdbx_description
1 polymer ?
#
loop_
_entity_poly.entity_id
_entity_poly.type
_entity_poly.pdbx_seq_one_letter_code
_entity_poly.pdbx_strand_id
1 'polypeptide(L)'
;MCNYLKINNVKSDVIAKIEKIPYDVYTYMYHTMKGNFWEYFLEYFKDDPVLADFEVEERRGKIKKIVFGKVFYGGQTRIYKSDDNRRWIEAFWCKYPHVWQIITLCKQTLREEVKGTEEEGKKVLSWLLMRLEGRIFTNILMKLFNKRGLVVISIHDAIVVLKDNKIGEEKIKEIMVKEYARYGLIPTLSTDYFENKYVEQSVEQK
;
A
#
# COMPACT_ATOMS: atom_id res chain seq x y z
N MET A 1 8.48 8.08 -6.93
CA MET A 1 9.48 7.81 -5.89
C MET A 1 10.39 9.02 -5.62
N CYS A 2 11.11 9.55 -6.61
CA CYS A 2 12.02 10.70 -6.43
C CYS A 2 11.39 11.95 -5.79
N ASN A 3 10.15 12.32 -6.16
CA ASN A 3 9.47 13.48 -5.57
C ASN A 3 9.05 13.26 -4.12
N TYR A 4 8.75 12.01 -3.75
CA TYR A 4 8.38 11.65 -2.38
C TYR A 4 9.58 11.70 -1.44
N LEU A 5 10.74 11.21 -1.87
CA LEU A 5 11.98 11.26 -1.11
C LEU A 5 12.45 12.70 -0.86
N LYS A 6 12.23 13.63 -1.84
CA LYS A 6 12.52 15.07 -1.67
C LYS A 6 11.64 15.75 -0.60
N ILE A 7 10.38 15.30 -0.43
CA ILE A 7 9.44 15.90 0.53
C ILE A 7 9.81 15.55 1.98
N ASN A 8 10.54 14.46 2.22
CA ASN A 8 10.84 13.96 3.56
C ASN A 8 12.33 14.11 3.97
N ASN A 9 13.07 15.03 3.39
CA ASN A 9 14.49 15.30 3.69
C ASN A 9 15.39 14.04 3.63
N VAL A 10 15.04 13.05 2.82
CA VAL A 10 15.96 11.95 2.53
C VAL A 10 17.15 12.56 1.79
N LYS A 11 18.34 12.39 2.35
CA LYS A 11 19.59 13.01 1.87
C LYS A 11 19.72 12.84 0.36
N SER A 12 19.98 13.93 -0.34
CA SER A 12 20.09 14.01 -1.82
C SER A 12 21.07 13.01 -2.43
N ASP A 13 22.06 12.59 -1.65
CA ASP A 13 23.08 11.61 -2.02
C ASP A 13 22.51 10.19 -2.26
N VAL A 14 21.39 9.85 -1.60
CA VAL A 14 20.69 8.56 -1.84
C VAL A 14 19.94 8.61 -3.17
N ILE A 15 19.41 9.78 -3.53
CA ILE A 15 18.67 9.98 -4.78
C ILE A 15 19.63 10.04 -5.98
N ALA A 16 20.79 10.69 -5.83
CA ALA A 16 21.79 10.84 -6.90
C ALA A 16 22.44 9.52 -7.35
N LYS A 17 22.40 8.48 -6.50
CA LYS A 17 22.91 7.14 -6.84
C LYS A 17 21.96 6.27 -7.66
N ILE A 18 20.73 6.72 -7.93
CA ILE A 18 19.74 5.99 -8.73
C ILE A 18 19.77 6.53 -10.18
N GLU A 19 20.92 6.50 -10.84
CA GLU A 19 21.01 6.92 -12.26
C GLU A 19 20.33 5.93 -13.22
N LYS A 20 20.19 4.67 -12.83
CA LYS A 20 19.36 3.68 -13.55
C LYS A 20 18.50 2.93 -12.55
N ILE A 21 17.20 2.93 -12.77
CA ILE A 21 16.27 2.14 -11.95
C ILE A 21 16.59 0.66 -12.17
N PRO A 22 16.99 -0.11 -11.14
CA PRO A 22 17.23 -1.53 -11.25
C PRO A 22 16.00 -2.28 -11.78
N TYR A 23 16.22 -3.34 -12.53
CA TYR A 23 15.14 -4.10 -13.17
C TYR A 23 14.10 -4.64 -12.16
N ASP A 24 14.53 -5.11 -11.00
CA ASP A 24 13.64 -5.59 -9.95
C ASP A 24 12.78 -4.48 -9.36
N VAL A 25 13.32 -3.27 -9.18
CA VAL A 25 12.56 -2.09 -8.74
C VAL A 25 11.52 -1.70 -9.79
N TYR A 26 11.92 -1.68 -11.08
CA TYR A 26 10.99 -1.42 -12.17
C TYR A 26 9.86 -2.45 -12.20
N THR A 27 10.18 -3.74 -12.13
CA THR A 27 9.21 -4.83 -12.14
C THR A 27 8.26 -4.74 -10.95
N TYR A 28 8.80 -4.48 -9.76
CA TYR A 28 7.99 -4.26 -8.55
C TYR A 28 7.00 -3.11 -8.73
N MET A 29 7.49 -1.95 -9.18
CA MET A 29 6.65 -0.77 -9.44
C MET A 29 5.58 -1.05 -10.49
N TYR A 30 5.96 -1.69 -11.60
CA TYR A 30 5.05 -2.01 -12.70
C TYR A 30 3.87 -2.88 -12.23
N HIS A 31 4.15 -3.99 -11.54
CA HIS A 31 3.10 -4.89 -11.07
C HIS A 31 2.27 -4.29 -9.93
N THR A 32 2.88 -3.47 -9.07
CA THR A 32 2.16 -2.73 -8.03
C THR A 32 1.20 -1.71 -8.64
N MET A 33 1.64 -0.97 -9.65
CA MET A 33 0.81 0.01 -10.36
C MET A 33 -0.33 -0.65 -11.15
N LYS A 34 -0.10 -1.84 -11.70
CA LYS A 34 -1.15 -2.63 -12.38
C LYS A 34 -2.13 -3.30 -11.41
N GLY A 35 -1.88 -3.29 -10.11
CA GLY A 35 -2.70 -3.97 -9.11
C GLY A 35 -2.59 -5.50 -9.11
N ASN A 36 -1.65 -6.08 -9.88
CA ASN A 36 -1.46 -7.53 -9.99
C ASN A 36 -0.15 -8.03 -9.36
N PHE A 37 0.41 -7.26 -8.44
CA PHE A 37 1.67 -7.61 -7.78
C PHE A 37 1.60 -8.96 -7.06
N TRP A 38 0.52 -9.24 -6.36
CA TRP A 38 0.39 -10.46 -5.57
C TRP A 38 0.27 -11.69 -6.45
N GLU A 39 -0.50 -11.62 -7.52
CA GLU A 39 -0.66 -12.69 -8.51
C GLU A 39 0.68 -13.00 -9.18
N TYR A 40 1.41 -11.95 -9.59
CA TYR A 40 2.74 -12.09 -10.17
C TYR A 40 3.76 -12.65 -9.17
N PHE A 41 3.69 -12.26 -7.89
CA PHE A 41 4.57 -12.77 -6.86
C PHE A 41 4.24 -14.21 -6.48
N LEU A 42 2.95 -14.59 -6.46
CA LEU A 42 2.48 -15.94 -6.20
C LEU A 42 2.98 -16.99 -7.20
N GLU A 43 3.24 -16.58 -8.44
CA GLU A 43 3.77 -17.48 -9.46
C GLU A 43 5.11 -18.12 -9.05
N TYR A 44 5.87 -17.46 -8.16
CA TYR A 44 7.08 -18.03 -7.55
C TYR A 44 6.80 -19.22 -6.63
N PHE A 45 5.58 -19.37 -6.17
CA PHE A 45 5.16 -20.38 -5.19
C PHE A 45 4.13 -21.32 -5.76
N LYS A 46 3.93 -21.36 -7.08
CA LYS A 46 2.93 -22.23 -7.71
C LYS A 46 3.13 -23.71 -7.36
N ASP A 47 4.39 -24.13 -7.24
CA ASP A 47 4.78 -25.49 -6.93
C ASP A 47 5.16 -25.69 -5.44
N ASP A 48 4.86 -24.73 -4.57
CA ASP A 48 5.17 -24.81 -3.14
C ASP A 48 4.21 -25.81 -2.46
N PRO A 49 4.72 -26.92 -1.90
CA PRO A 49 3.88 -27.99 -1.35
C PRO A 49 3.04 -27.52 -0.15
N VAL A 50 3.47 -26.51 0.60
CA VAL A 50 2.71 -25.98 1.74
C VAL A 50 1.56 -25.09 1.28
N LEU A 51 1.63 -24.57 0.06
CA LEU A 51 0.56 -23.75 -0.52
C LEU A 51 -0.32 -24.55 -1.48
N ALA A 52 0.06 -25.78 -1.84
CA ALA A 52 -0.67 -26.60 -2.81
C ALA A 52 -2.13 -26.86 -2.38
N ASP A 53 -2.36 -27.04 -1.08
CA ASP A 53 -3.67 -27.37 -0.52
C ASP A 53 -4.58 -26.14 -0.29
N PHE A 54 -4.07 -24.93 -0.54
CA PHE A 54 -4.86 -23.71 -0.36
C PHE A 54 -5.44 -23.21 -1.68
N GLU A 55 -6.65 -22.69 -1.64
CA GLU A 55 -7.23 -21.95 -2.76
C GLU A 55 -6.40 -20.69 -3.08
N VAL A 56 -6.48 -20.21 -4.33
CA VAL A 56 -5.66 -19.07 -4.81
C VAL A 56 -5.80 -17.84 -3.93
N GLU A 57 -7.02 -17.51 -3.51
CA GLU A 57 -7.32 -16.36 -2.65
C GLU A 57 -6.70 -16.51 -1.26
N GLU A 58 -6.72 -17.71 -0.69
CA GLU A 58 -6.11 -18.02 0.60
C GLU A 58 -4.59 -17.92 0.52
N ARG A 59 -3.97 -18.44 -0.54
CA ARG A 59 -2.52 -18.32 -0.82
C ARG A 59 -2.11 -16.85 -0.86
N ARG A 60 -2.88 -16.05 -1.61
CA ARG A 60 -2.67 -14.61 -1.73
C ARG A 60 -2.72 -13.92 -0.37
N GLY A 61 -3.78 -14.17 0.40
CA GLY A 61 -3.97 -13.61 1.74
C GLY A 61 -2.83 -13.95 2.69
N LYS A 62 -2.39 -15.21 2.70
CA LYS A 62 -1.31 -15.72 3.55
C LYS A 62 0.03 -15.06 3.23
N ILE A 63 0.44 -15.05 1.96
CA ILE A 63 1.70 -14.45 1.54
C ILE A 63 1.67 -12.92 1.73
N LYS A 64 0.57 -12.27 1.38
CA LYS A 64 0.37 -10.83 1.63
C LYS A 64 0.59 -10.49 3.10
N LYS A 65 -0.03 -11.24 4.02
CA LYS A 65 0.10 -11.03 5.46
C LYS A 65 1.56 -11.18 5.93
N ILE A 66 2.27 -12.18 5.42
CA ILE A 66 3.67 -12.42 5.79
C ILE A 66 4.58 -11.33 5.24
N VAL A 67 4.49 -11.02 3.95
CA VAL A 67 5.33 -9.99 3.32
C VAL A 67 5.05 -8.62 3.92
N PHE A 68 3.80 -8.22 4.09
CA PHE A 68 3.50 -6.94 4.77
C PHE A 68 3.97 -6.95 6.22
N GLY A 69 3.66 -8.01 6.97
CA GLY A 69 4.00 -8.08 8.39
C GLY A 69 5.50 -8.12 8.65
N LYS A 70 6.26 -8.81 7.83
CA LYS A 70 7.70 -9.03 8.06
C LYS A 70 8.58 -8.06 7.25
N VAL A 71 8.28 -7.91 5.94
CA VAL A 71 9.13 -7.10 5.05
C VAL A 71 8.83 -5.61 5.18
N PHE A 72 7.56 -5.22 5.10
CA PHE A 72 7.19 -3.80 5.10
C PHE A 72 7.00 -3.24 6.51
N TYR A 73 6.17 -3.87 7.33
CA TYR A 73 5.75 -3.32 8.63
C TYR A 73 6.56 -3.84 9.81
N GLY A 74 7.22 -4.99 9.66
CA GLY A 74 8.10 -5.51 10.70
C GLY A 74 9.37 -4.67 10.86
N GLY A 75 9.94 -4.69 12.09
CA GLY A 75 11.22 -4.04 12.37
C GLY A 75 12.45 -4.74 11.77
N GLN A 76 12.23 -5.88 11.11
CA GLN A 76 13.33 -6.69 10.59
C GLN A 76 14.00 -6.00 9.39
N THR A 77 15.31 -5.91 9.47
CA THR A 77 16.20 -5.51 8.36
C THR A 77 17.08 -6.68 7.89
N ARG A 78 16.92 -7.85 8.52
CA ARG A 78 17.64 -9.10 8.23
C ARG A 78 16.68 -10.27 8.24
N ILE A 79 17.04 -11.34 7.55
CA ILE A 79 16.30 -12.60 7.55
C ILE A 79 16.87 -13.48 8.67
N TYR A 80 16.05 -13.84 9.63
CA TYR A 80 16.45 -14.70 10.74
C TYR A 80 16.25 -16.17 10.40
N LYS A 81 17.22 -17.03 10.74
CA LYS A 81 17.17 -18.49 10.48
C LYS A 81 16.01 -19.19 11.18
N SER A 82 15.59 -18.67 12.33
CA SER A 82 14.50 -19.20 13.16
C SER A 82 13.10 -18.70 12.74
N ASP A 83 12.98 -17.95 11.66
CA ASP A 83 11.66 -17.49 11.22
C ASP A 83 10.98 -18.55 10.34
N ASP A 84 9.84 -19.08 10.77
CA ASP A 84 9.05 -20.09 10.04
C ASP A 84 8.62 -19.61 8.65
N ASN A 85 8.53 -18.31 8.47
CA ASN A 85 8.17 -17.68 7.19
C ASN A 85 9.40 -17.30 6.34
N ARG A 86 10.59 -17.72 6.78
CA ARG A 86 11.87 -17.36 6.16
C ARG A 86 11.89 -17.53 4.65
N ARG A 87 11.41 -18.67 4.15
CA ARG A 87 11.43 -18.98 2.72
C ARG A 87 10.70 -17.96 1.85
N TRP A 88 9.58 -17.39 2.33
CA TRP A 88 8.81 -16.40 1.59
C TRP A 88 9.44 -15.02 1.66
N ILE A 89 10.11 -14.71 2.77
CA ILE A 89 10.90 -13.49 2.95
C ILE A 89 12.14 -13.55 2.05
N GLU A 90 12.84 -14.69 2.03
CA GLU A 90 13.98 -14.94 1.13
C GLU A 90 13.57 -14.86 -0.34
N ALA A 91 12.44 -15.42 -0.73
CA ALA A 91 11.91 -15.31 -2.07
C ALA A 91 11.64 -13.86 -2.48
N PHE A 92 11.07 -13.04 -1.58
CA PHE A 92 10.93 -11.61 -1.80
C PHE A 92 12.28 -10.93 -1.97
N TRP A 93 13.23 -11.18 -1.09
CA TRP A 93 14.58 -10.64 -1.17
C TRP A 93 15.32 -11.05 -2.44
N CYS A 94 15.26 -12.33 -2.82
CA CYS A 94 15.90 -12.84 -4.04
C CYS A 94 15.29 -12.21 -5.30
N LYS A 95 13.97 -12.04 -5.32
CA LYS A 95 13.27 -11.46 -6.48
C LYS A 95 13.42 -9.95 -6.58
N TYR A 96 13.47 -9.27 -5.44
CA TYR A 96 13.47 -7.81 -5.33
C TYR A 96 14.59 -7.29 -4.41
N PRO A 97 15.89 -7.60 -4.72
CA PRO A 97 16.99 -7.25 -3.83
C PRO A 97 17.15 -5.74 -3.61
N HIS A 98 16.97 -4.93 -4.65
CA HIS A 98 17.08 -3.47 -4.51
C HIS A 98 15.84 -2.87 -3.83
N VAL A 99 14.64 -3.42 -4.05
CA VAL A 99 13.44 -3.02 -3.28
C VAL A 99 13.66 -3.33 -1.79
N TRP A 100 14.20 -4.51 -1.46
CA TRP A 100 14.58 -4.87 -0.09
C TRP A 100 15.57 -3.87 0.52
N GLN A 101 16.61 -3.50 -0.24
CA GLN A 101 17.58 -2.49 0.21
C GLN A 101 16.93 -1.14 0.48
N ILE A 102 16.04 -0.68 -0.42
CA ILE A 102 15.30 0.58 -0.25
C ILE A 102 14.45 0.54 1.03
N ILE A 103 13.70 -0.55 1.26
CA ILE A 103 12.88 -0.73 2.46
C ILE A 103 13.77 -0.70 3.71
N THR A 104 14.89 -1.40 3.69
CA THR A 104 15.83 -1.48 4.81
C THR A 104 16.44 -0.11 5.12
N LEU A 105 16.88 0.61 4.11
CA LEU A 105 17.41 1.97 4.26
C LEU A 105 16.35 2.94 4.81
N CYS A 106 15.12 2.88 4.29
CA CYS A 106 14.02 3.68 4.83
C CYS A 106 13.80 3.40 6.32
N LYS A 107 13.79 2.13 6.72
CA LYS A 107 13.62 1.75 8.13
C LYS A 107 14.76 2.25 9.01
N GLN A 108 16.01 2.15 8.55
CA GLN A 108 17.20 2.61 9.29
C GLN A 108 17.18 4.12 9.46
N THR A 109 17.01 4.87 8.36
CA THR A 109 16.96 6.35 8.41
C THR A 109 15.84 6.84 9.31
N LEU A 110 14.65 6.24 9.21
CA LEU A 110 13.50 6.65 10.01
C LEU A 110 13.70 6.33 11.51
N ARG A 111 14.42 5.26 11.86
CA ARG A 111 14.76 4.96 13.25
C ARG A 111 15.70 6.00 13.87
N GLU A 112 16.64 6.49 13.09
CA GLU A 112 17.57 7.54 13.53
C GLU A 112 16.83 8.86 13.76
N GLU A 113 15.81 9.17 12.95
CA GLU A 113 15.00 10.39 13.09
C GLU A 113 14.02 10.33 14.28
N VAL A 114 13.41 9.15 14.49
CA VAL A 114 12.42 8.93 15.55
C VAL A 114 13.09 8.57 16.85
N LYS A 115 13.93 9.23 17.47
CA LYS A 115 14.62 8.96 18.78
C LYS A 115 13.76 8.26 19.86
N GLY A 116 12.97 7.27 19.46
CA GLY A 116 11.98 6.55 20.23
C GLY A 116 12.53 5.24 20.81
N THR A 117 11.67 4.50 21.49
CA THR A 117 11.96 3.17 21.99
C THR A 117 12.25 2.19 20.84
N GLU A 118 12.96 1.09 21.10
CA GLU A 118 13.23 0.05 20.10
C GLU A 118 11.94 -0.49 19.45
N GLU A 119 10.86 -0.54 20.22
CA GLU A 119 9.53 -0.99 19.75
C GLU A 119 8.87 -0.02 18.78
N GLU A 120 9.00 1.28 19.01
CA GLU A 120 8.53 2.33 18.10
C GLU A 120 9.32 2.33 16.81
N GLY A 121 10.62 2.12 16.84
CA GLY A 121 11.47 1.94 15.68
C GLY A 121 11.09 0.76 14.77
N LYS A 122 10.40 -0.28 15.30
CA LYS A 122 9.94 -1.43 14.52
C LYS A 122 8.78 -1.09 13.57
N LYS A 123 7.98 -0.06 13.88
CA LYS A 123 6.74 0.29 13.13
C LYS A 123 6.87 1.57 12.29
N VAL A 124 8.06 2.19 12.25
CA VAL A 124 8.22 3.52 11.66
C VAL A 124 7.83 3.59 10.19
N LEU A 125 8.19 2.57 9.40
CA LEU A 125 7.79 2.56 7.98
C LEU A 125 6.27 2.45 7.81
N SER A 126 5.60 1.62 8.63
CA SER A 126 4.15 1.50 8.60
C SER A 126 3.46 2.82 8.98
N TRP A 127 3.95 3.51 10.01
CA TRP A 127 3.44 4.82 10.39
C TRP A 127 3.62 5.87 9.28
N LEU A 128 4.78 5.84 8.61
CA LEU A 128 5.02 6.75 7.50
C LEU A 128 4.02 6.52 6.36
N LEU A 129 3.81 5.26 5.99
CA LEU A 129 2.86 4.89 4.93
C LEU A 129 1.42 5.27 5.32
N MET A 130 0.99 4.96 6.55
CA MET A 130 -0.33 5.35 7.07
C MET A 130 -0.51 6.88 7.13
N ARG A 131 0.55 7.63 7.51
CA ARG A 131 0.49 9.11 7.51
C ARG A 131 0.39 9.68 6.10
N LEU A 132 1.07 9.07 5.13
CA LEU A 132 0.97 9.46 3.73
C LEU A 132 -0.44 9.23 3.20
N GLU A 133 -0.97 8.04 3.43
CA GLU A 133 -2.34 7.69 3.07
C GLU A 133 -3.35 8.65 3.71
N GLY A 134 -3.30 8.83 5.04
CA GLY A 134 -4.16 9.77 5.75
C GLY A 134 -4.02 11.21 5.24
N ARG A 135 -2.82 11.63 4.83
CA ARG A 135 -2.62 12.95 4.21
C ARG A 135 -3.34 13.07 2.88
N ILE A 136 -3.27 12.07 2.03
CA ILE A 136 -3.95 12.07 0.73
C ILE A 136 -5.47 12.03 0.93
N PHE A 137 -5.97 11.06 1.69
CA PHE A 137 -7.41 10.89 1.89
C PHE A 137 -8.02 12.04 2.69
N THR A 138 -7.53 12.30 3.89
CA THR A 138 -8.17 13.24 4.81
C THR A 138 -7.85 14.70 4.47
N ASN A 139 -6.59 15.01 4.25
CA ASN A 139 -6.18 16.41 4.10
C ASN A 139 -6.35 16.96 2.68
N ILE A 140 -6.37 16.11 1.67
CA ILE A 140 -6.44 16.52 0.27
C ILE A 140 -7.79 16.16 -0.32
N LEU A 141 -8.09 14.86 -0.47
CA LEU A 141 -9.29 14.40 -1.18
C LEU A 141 -10.58 14.84 -0.47
N MET A 142 -10.71 14.62 0.83
CA MET A 142 -11.92 15.04 1.56
C MET A 142 -12.13 16.54 1.50
N LYS A 143 -11.08 17.35 1.70
CA LYS A 143 -11.19 18.82 1.57
C LYS A 143 -11.55 19.25 0.16
N LEU A 144 -10.99 18.56 -0.85
CA LEU A 144 -11.26 18.86 -2.25
C LEU A 144 -12.70 18.57 -2.63
N PHE A 145 -13.25 17.43 -2.16
CA PHE A 145 -14.63 17.04 -2.40
C PHE A 145 -15.62 17.93 -1.62
N ASN A 146 -15.34 18.22 -0.35
CA ASN A 146 -16.16 19.12 0.45
C ASN A 146 -16.25 20.53 -0.17
N LYS A 147 -15.15 21.06 -0.71
CA LYS A 147 -15.18 22.34 -1.45
C LYS A 147 -16.04 22.30 -2.70
N ARG A 148 -16.31 21.13 -3.27
CA ARG A 148 -17.22 20.92 -4.40
C ARG A 148 -18.65 20.61 -3.97
N GLY A 149 -18.94 20.69 -2.68
CA GLY A 149 -20.26 20.39 -2.11
C GLY A 149 -20.60 18.89 -2.10
N LEU A 150 -19.58 18.01 -2.19
CA LEU A 150 -19.75 16.58 -2.06
C LEU A 150 -19.52 16.14 -0.62
N VAL A 151 -20.53 15.53 -0.01
CA VAL A 151 -20.39 14.88 1.29
C VAL A 151 -19.68 13.56 1.10
N VAL A 152 -18.53 13.41 1.77
CA VAL A 152 -17.69 12.22 1.68
C VAL A 152 -17.33 11.71 3.07
N ILE A 153 -17.21 10.39 3.18
CA ILE A 153 -16.69 9.70 4.35
C ILE A 153 -15.49 8.88 3.88
N SER A 154 -14.36 8.96 4.59
CA SER A 154 -13.23 8.08 4.33
C SER A 154 -13.28 6.86 5.28
N ILE A 155 -13.10 5.68 4.70
CA ILE A 155 -13.00 4.41 5.45
C ILE A 155 -11.77 3.69 4.93
N HIS A 156 -10.70 3.66 5.73
CA HIS A 156 -9.41 3.12 5.32
C HIS A 156 -8.92 3.72 3.99
N ASP A 157 -8.77 2.90 2.97
CA ASP A 157 -8.34 3.23 1.61
C ASP A 157 -9.51 3.51 0.65
N ALA A 158 -10.72 3.72 1.18
CA ALA A 158 -11.91 3.98 0.41
C ALA A 158 -12.54 5.35 0.71
N ILE A 159 -13.23 5.90 -0.28
CA ILE A 159 -14.11 7.06 -0.15
C ILE A 159 -15.55 6.61 -0.39
N VAL A 160 -16.40 6.85 0.59
CA VAL A 160 -17.83 6.58 0.49
C VAL A 160 -18.56 7.88 0.15
N VAL A 161 -19.39 7.83 -0.86
CA VAL A 161 -20.22 8.95 -1.34
C VAL A 161 -21.65 8.48 -1.58
N LEU A 162 -22.60 9.42 -1.55
CA LEU A 162 -23.97 9.12 -1.94
C LEU A 162 -24.02 8.79 -3.43
N LYS A 163 -24.82 7.78 -3.81
CA LYS A 163 -25.00 7.35 -5.21
C LYS A 163 -25.45 8.49 -6.13
N ASP A 164 -26.39 9.30 -5.64
CA ASP A 164 -26.98 10.42 -6.39
C ASP A 164 -26.20 11.73 -6.22
N ASN A 165 -24.90 11.63 -6.07
CA ASN A 165 -24.04 12.81 -5.93
C ASN A 165 -23.95 13.60 -7.25
N LYS A 166 -23.78 14.93 -7.13
CA LYS A 166 -23.78 15.85 -8.28
C LYS A 166 -22.54 15.74 -9.18
N ILE A 167 -21.48 15.07 -8.72
CA ILE A 167 -20.18 15.04 -9.42
C ILE A 167 -20.10 13.83 -10.36
N GLY A 168 -20.72 12.72 -9.98
CA GLY A 168 -20.65 11.45 -10.70
C GLY A 168 -19.38 10.65 -10.42
N GLU A 169 -19.50 9.33 -10.54
CA GLU A 169 -18.47 8.36 -10.19
C GLU A 169 -17.16 8.57 -10.98
N GLU A 170 -17.26 8.68 -12.29
CA GLU A 170 -16.08 8.81 -13.17
C GLU A 170 -15.27 10.08 -12.83
N LYS A 171 -15.96 11.16 -12.51
CA LYS A 171 -15.29 12.41 -12.13
C LYS A 171 -14.63 12.32 -10.77
N ILE A 172 -15.21 11.56 -9.84
CA ILE A 172 -14.59 11.28 -8.54
C ILE A 172 -13.31 10.49 -8.75
N LYS A 173 -13.34 9.41 -9.54
CA LYS A 173 -12.17 8.62 -9.90
C LYS A 173 -11.07 9.46 -10.57
N GLU A 174 -11.42 10.28 -11.54
CA GLU A 174 -10.49 11.19 -12.22
C GLU A 174 -9.77 12.12 -11.22
N ILE A 175 -10.52 12.70 -10.28
CA ILE A 175 -9.97 13.56 -9.24
C ILE A 175 -9.01 12.78 -8.34
N MET A 176 -9.38 11.57 -7.91
CA MET A 176 -8.53 10.72 -7.09
C MET A 176 -7.23 10.37 -7.81
N VAL A 177 -7.30 9.88 -9.05
CA VAL A 177 -6.12 9.55 -9.86
C VAL A 177 -5.21 10.77 -10.02
N LYS A 178 -5.77 11.94 -10.32
CA LYS A 178 -5.01 13.19 -10.46
C LYS A 178 -4.27 13.58 -9.18
N GLU A 179 -4.91 13.45 -8.02
CA GLU A 179 -4.27 13.78 -6.74
C GLU A 179 -3.18 12.75 -6.37
N TYR A 180 -3.43 11.46 -6.59
CA TYR A 180 -2.40 10.43 -6.40
C TYR A 180 -1.19 10.63 -7.33
N ALA A 181 -1.42 11.02 -8.59
CA ALA A 181 -0.36 11.28 -9.57
C ALA A 181 0.62 12.38 -9.11
N ARG A 182 0.18 13.35 -8.30
CA ARG A 182 1.05 14.38 -7.69
C ARG A 182 2.11 13.79 -6.77
N TYR A 183 1.86 12.59 -6.24
CA TYR A 183 2.79 11.83 -5.41
C TYR A 183 3.54 10.76 -6.20
N GLY A 184 3.39 10.72 -7.53
CA GLY A 184 3.97 9.68 -8.39
C GLY A 184 3.27 8.33 -8.25
N LEU A 185 2.03 8.31 -7.75
CA LEU A 185 1.22 7.11 -7.57
C LEU A 185 0.14 7.03 -8.64
N ILE A 186 -0.09 5.85 -9.17
CA ILE A 186 -1.18 5.57 -10.11
C ILE A 186 -2.03 4.46 -9.49
N PRO A 187 -3.12 4.81 -8.77
CA PRO A 187 -3.95 3.82 -8.12
C PRO A 187 -4.84 3.09 -9.14
N THR A 188 -5.10 1.82 -8.89
CA THR A 188 -6.23 1.12 -9.47
C THR A 188 -7.43 1.33 -8.56
N LEU A 189 -8.51 1.92 -9.08
CA LEU A 189 -9.72 2.23 -8.33
C LEU A 189 -10.84 1.27 -8.73
N SER A 190 -11.46 0.64 -7.75
CA SER A 190 -12.71 -0.11 -7.89
C SER A 190 -13.87 0.67 -7.31
N THR A 191 -15.10 0.29 -7.67
CA THR A 191 -16.32 0.84 -7.11
C THR A 191 -17.17 -0.28 -6.59
N ASP A 192 -17.59 -0.16 -5.34
CA ASP A 192 -18.53 -1.06 -4.69
C ASP A 192 -19.77 -0.27 -4.25
N TYR A 193 -20.93 -0.90 -4.29
CA TYR A 193 -22.19 -0.31 -3.86
C TYR A 193 -22.66 -0.96 -2.56
N PHE A 194 -22.95 -0.14 -1.57
CA PHE A 194 -23.61 -0.60 -0.36
C PHE A 194 -25.12 -0.63 -0.60
N GLU A 195 -25.70 -1.82 -0.63
CA GLU A 195 -27.14 -1.99 -0.61
C GLU A 195 -27.65 -1.82 0.82
N ASN A 196 -28.66 -0.96 0.98
CA ASN A 196 -29.26 -0.73 2.28
C ASN A 196 -30.28 -1.83 2.60
N LYS A 197 -29.81 -2.97 3.09
CA LYS A 197 -30.65 -4.11 3.48
C LYS A 197 -31.63 -3.81 4.65
N TYR A 198 -31.49 -2.64 5.30
CA TYR A 198 -32.33 -2.28 6.45
C TYR A 198 -33.58 -1.46 6.08
N VAL A 199 -33.70 -0.92 4.87
CA VAL A 199 -34.85 -0.11 4.46
C VAL A 199 -36.07 -0.99 4.11
N GLU A 200 -35.86 -2.21 3.62
CA GLU A 200 -36.96 -3.11 3.24
C GLU A 200 -37.72 -3.66 4.44
N GLN A 201 -37.08 -3.84 5.60
CA GLN A 201 -37.76 -4.36 6.80
C GLN A 201 -38.66 -3.36 7.54
N SER A 202 -38.51 -2.07 7.28
CA SER A 202 -39.33 -1.02 7.94
C SER A 202 -40.62 -0.67 7.16
N VAL A 203 -40.79 -1.12 5.93
CA VAL A 203 -41.97 -0.85 5.11
C VAL A 203 -43.04 -1.94 5.25
N GLU A 204 -42.65 -3.15 5.66
CA GLU A 204 -43.62 -4.26 5.87
C GLU A 204 -44.31 -4.27 7.26
N GLN A 205 -43.99 -3.30 8.13
CA GLN A 205 -44.60 -3.20 9.49
C GLN A 205 -45.56 -1.98 9.66
N LYS A 206 -46.15 -1.49 8.57
CA LYS A 206 -47.22 -0.48 8.65
C LYS A 206 -48.49 -1.02 7.95
#